data_ba32ae1d28bdd2e75c6b9a789f77db9f
#
_entry.id   ba32ae1d28bdd2e75c6b9a789f77db9f
#
_cell.length_a   1.000
_cell.length_b   1.000
_cell.length_c   1.000
_cell.angle_alpha   90.00
_cell.angle_beta   90.00
_cell.angle_gamma   90.00
#
_symmetry.space_group_name_H-M   'P 1'
#
loop_
_entity.id
_entity.type
_entity.pdbx_description
1 polymer ?
#
loop_
_entity_poly.entity_id
_entity_poly.type
_entity_poly.pdbx_seq_one_letter_code
_entity_poly.pdbx_strand_id
1 'polypeptide(L)'
;MAIPIKKIDKYRWEVPKTGAMRVPGIVYATESMLKGDARNEPLKQVANVATLPGILKASLAMPDMHWGYGFPIGGVAAFDWNSGVISPGGVGYDINCGVRLAVTSLVEKELRPKLKPLIDALFRDIPSGVGSTGSIKLSFAEEKKVLKNGSRWAINHGLGDPSDLEHTEDGGCMENADPDIVSQRALERGKNQLGTLGSGNHFLEIGVVETIYEPEAARVFGLFENQVTVMLHTGSRGLGYQICDDFLAFMSKHVKKLGFDLPDRQLACAMIQSQEGIDYYNAMACAANYAWANRQILMRRSGEVFLKILGMGPKDLGMELLYDVCHNIAKKETHVIDGKKQIVCVHRKGATRSFPPGHKALRSEFQHTGQPVIIPGDMGTASYVLVGTHKAMEETFGSTCHGAGRLLSRTAAKKVSKGRAINRELEDKGIYVRWTGRSTLAEELPEAYKDISQVVEVVHGAGISKKVARIRPIGVVKG
;
A
#
# COMPACT_ATOMS: atom_id res chain seq x y z
N MET A 1 11.64 -28.72 -4.40
CA MET A 1 10.35 -29.42 -4.64
C MET A 1 9.25 -28.38 -4.79
N ALA A 2 8.31 -28.58 -5.72
CA ALA A 2 7.16 -27.70 -5.87
C ALA A 2 6.23 -27.82 -4.63
N ILE A 3 5.74 -26.69 -4.15
CA ILE A 3 4.76 -26.68 -3.05
C ILE A 3 3.43 -27.23 -3.57
N PRO A 4 2.85 -28.25 -2.92
CA PRO A 4 1.55 -28.80 -3.33
C PRO A 4 0.45 -27.75 -3.11
N ILE A 5 -0.46 -27.66 -4.06
CA ILE A 5 -1.65 -26.82 -3.97
C ILE A 5 -2.88 -27.62 -4.37
N LYS A 6 -4.00 -27.36 -3.71
CA LYS A 6 -5.30 -27.96 -3.98
C LYS A 6 -6.31 -26.88 -4.34
N LYS A 7 -7.02 -27.06 -5.44
CA LYS A 7 -8.09 -26.15 -5.84
C LYS A 7 -9.28 -26.25 -4.89
N ILE A 8 -9.72 -25.14 -4.34
CA ILE A 8 -10.94 -25.02 -3.54
C ILE A 8 -12.09 -24.65 -4.48
N ASP A 9 -11.92 -23.57 -5.27
CA ASP A 9 -12.89 -23.11 -6.26
C ASP A 9 -12.19 -22.38 -7.42
N LYS A 10 -12.92 -21.55 -8.17
CA LYS A 10 -12.39 -20.80 -9.33
C LYS A 10 -11.24 -19.88 -8.97
N TYR A 11 -11.25 -19.27 -7.78
CA TYR A 11 -10.33 -18.22 -7.37
C TYR A 11 -9.54 -18.53 -6.10
N ARG A 12 -9.85 -19.64 -5.39
CA ARG A 12 -9.17 -20.01 -4.14
C ARG A 12 -8.45 -21.35 -4.25
N TRP A 13 -7.23 -21.38 -3.70
CA TRP A 13 -6.36 -22.54 -3.67
C TRP A 13 -5.80 -22.73 -2.27
N GLU A 14 -5.71 -23.95 -1.82
CA GLU A 14 -5.13 -24.34 -0.55
C GLU A 14 -3.68 -24.81 -0.73
N VAL A 15 -2.78 -24.30 0.10
CA VAL A 15 -1.52 -24.96 0.42
C VAL A 15 -1.80 -25.83 1.64
N PRO A 16 -1.89 -27.16 1.48
CA PRO A 16 -2.27 -28.05 2.57
C PRO A 16 -1.30 -27.95 3.73
N LYS A 17 -1.85 -28.02 4.95
CA LYS A 17 -1.03 -28.03 6.18
C LYS A 17 -0.12 -29.25 6.21
N THR A 18 1.21 -29.01 6.27
CA THR A 18 2.24 -30.05 6.30
C THR A 18 3.37 -29.66 7.26
N GLY A 19 4.10 -30.65 7.77
CA GLY A 19 5.27 -30.42 8.63
C GLY A 19 4.96 -29.55 9.85
N ALA A 20 5.72 -28.47 10.03
CA ALA A 20 5.59 -27.54 11.14
C ALA A 20 4.48 -26.48 10.96
N MET A 21 3.74 -26.50 9.87
CA MET A 21 2.63 -25.56 9.66
C MET A 21 1.56 -25.74 10.74
N ARG A 22 1.11 -24.61 11.30
CA ARG A 22 0.06 -24.55 12.34
C ARG A 22 -1.34 -24.41 11.71
N VAL A 23 -1.40 -23.76 10.56
CA VAL A 23 -2.60 -23.51 9.74
C VAL A 23 -2.31 -23.82 8.28
N PRO A 24 -3.33 -24.01 7.42
CA PRO A 24 -3.10 -24.09 5.97
C PRO A 24 -2.72 -22.73 5.39
N GLY A 25 -2.23 -22.73 4.15
CA GLY A 25 -2.16 -21.53 3.33
C GLY A 25 -3.39 -21.41 2.43
N ILE A 26 -3.90 -20.17 2.22
CA ILE A 26 -4.95 -19.90 1.24
C ILE A 26 -4.46 -18.85 0.26
N VAL A 27 -4.54 -19.18 -1.03
CA VAL A 27 -4.05 -18.33 -2.12
C VAL A 27 -5.21 -17.94 -3.01
N TYR A 28 -5.38 -16.66 -3.25
CA TYR A 28 -6.35 -16.10 -4.19
C TYR A 28 -5.69 -15.94 -5.56
N ALA A 29 -6.11 -16.69 -6.53
CA ALA A 29 -5.53 -16.67 -7.87
C ALA A 29 -6.43 -17.39 -8.89
N THR A 30 -6.27 -17.06 -10.17
CA THR A 30 -6.71 -17.94 -11.24
C THR A 30 -5.72 -19.09 -11.44
N GLU A 31 -6.15 -20.16 -12.12
CA GLU A 31 -5.26 -21.25 -12.47
C GLU A 31 -4.07 -20.82 -13.34
N SER A 32 -4.29 -19.86 -14.23
CA SER A 32 -3.23 -19.31 -15.09
C SER A 32 -2.14 -18.58 -14.29
N MET A 33 -2.50 -17.84 -13.23
CA MET A 33 -1.55 -17.15 -12.36
C MET A 33 -0.66 -18.11 -11.55
N LEU A 34 -1.09 -19.35 -11.38
CA LEU A 34 -0.38 -20.39 -10.64
C LEU A 34 0.40 -21.34 -11.56
N LYS A 35 0.56 -21.04 -12.85
CA LYS A 35 1.41 -21.81 -13.76
C LYS A 35 2.86 -21.32 -13.74
N GLY A 36 3.80 -22.24 -13.94
CA GLY A 36 5.24 -21.93 -14.01
C GLY A 36 5.95 -21.86 -12.66
N ASP A 37 7.26 -21.72 -12.69
CA ASP A 37 8.14 -21.81 -11.50
C ASP A 37 8.14 -20.56 -10.63
N ALA A 38 7.79 -19.40 -11.20
CA ALA A 38 7.74 -18.12 -10.48
C ALA A 38 6.80 -18.13 -9.25
N ARG A 39 5.84 -19.05 -9.19
CA ARG A 39 4.93 -19.25 -8.04
C ARG A 39 5.58 -19.95 -6.83
N ASN A 40 6.64 -20.72 -7.06
CA ASN A 40 7.17 -21.64 -6.03
C ASN A 40 7.70 -20.89 -4.80
N GLU A 41 8.46 -19.80 -4.97
CA GLU A 41 8.99 -19.04 -3.85
C GLU A 41 7.89 -18.31 -3.04
N PRO A 42 6.91 -17.60 -3.63
CA PRO A 42 5.79 -17.05 -2.87
C PRO A 42 4.97 -18.11 -2.13
N LEU A 43 4.70 -19.28 -2.74
CA LEU A 43 3.96 -20.38 -2.08
C LEU A 43 4.76 -20.97 -0.91
N LYS A 44 6.10 -21.10 -1.06
CA LYS A 44 6.97 -21.48 0.04
C LYS A 44 6.93 -20.47 1.19
N GLN A 45 6.90 -19.18 0.88
CA GLN A 45 6.74 -18.14 1.91
C GLN A 45 5.39 -18.25 2.61
N VAL A 46 4.29 -18.53 1.90
CA VAL A 46 2.98 -18.80 2.50
C VAL A 46 3.07 -19.96 3.51
N ALA A 47 3.69 -21.08 3.11
CA ALA A 47 3.88 -22.24 3.99
C ALA A 47 4.77 -21.92 5.19
N ASN A 48 5.84 -21.16 5.00
CA ASN A 48 6.76 -20.75 6.06
C ASN A 48 6.05 -19.84 7.10
N VAL A 49 5.26 -18.85 6.65
CA VAL A 49 4.47 -17.98 7.53
C VAL A 49 3.47 -18.79 8.36
N ALA A 50 2.87 -19.82 7.78
CA ALA A 50 1.93 -20.71 8.47
C ALA A 50 2.53 -21.50 9.65
N THR A 51 3.86 -21.49 9.82
CA THR A 51 4.55 -22.12 10.95
C THR A 51 4.65 -21.22 12.18
N LEU A 52 4.45 -19.92 12.04
CA LEU A 52 4.69 -18.96 13.11
C LEU A 52 3.68 -19.11 14.25
N PRO A 53 4.14 -18.98 15.52
CA PRO A 53 3.28 -19.11 16.70
C PRO A 53 2.14 -18.09 16.71
N GLY A 54 0.99 -18.54 17.19
CA GLY A 54 -0.21 -17.70 17.33
C GLY A 54 -0.88 -17.30 16.03
N ILE A 55 -0.44 -17.83 14.88
CA ILE A 55 -1.14 -17.61 13.60
C ILE A 55 -2.53 -18.23 13.64
N LEU A 56 -3.52 -17.52 13.09
CA LEU A 56 -4.94 -17.88 13.14
C LEU A 56 -5.50 -18.12 11.73
N LYS A 57 -6.43 -19.04 11.62
CA LYS A 57 -7.15 -19.48 10.40
C LYS A 57 -6.23 -19.96 9.28
N ALA A 58 -5.47 -19.07 8.65
CA ALA A 58 -4.63 -19.38 7.50
C ALA A 58 -3.52 -18.34 7.30
N SER A 59 -2.45 -18.74 6.62
CA SER A 59 -1.51 -17.81 5.96
C SER A 59 -2.08 -17.50 4.57
N LEU A 60 -2.34 -16.21 4.29
CA LEU A 60 -3.07 -15.80 3.09
C LEU A 60 -2.14 -15.15 2.08
N ALA A 61 -2.43 -15.33 0.78
CA ALA A 61 -1.80 -14.59 -0.30
C ALA A 61 -2.84 -14.11 -1.32
N MET A 62 -2.77 -12.81 -1.65
CA MET A 62 -3.62 -12.13 -2.61
C MET A 62 -3.15 -12.40 -4.05
N PRO A 63 -3.96 -12.13 -5.11
CA PRO A 63 -3.61 -12.48 -6.48
C PRO A 63 -2.38 -11.74 -7.03
N ASP A 64 -2.03 -10.62 -6.45
CA ASP A 64 -0.82 -9.84 -6.75
C ASP A 64 0.45 -10.40 -6.09
N MET A 65 0.35 -11.57 -5.42
CA MET A 65 1.47 -12.18 -4.72
C MET A 65 2.70 -12.34 -5.59
N HIS A 66 3.86 -12.05 -4.99
CA HIS A 66 5.17 -12.30 -5.56
C HIS A 66 6.22 -12.45 -4.45
N TRP A 67 7.43 -12.83 -4.81
CA TRP A 67 8.50 -13.05 -3.86
C TRP A 67 8.82 -11.77 -3.07
N GLY A 68 8.81 -11.89 -1.74
CA GLY A 68 9.14 -10.85 -0.79
C GLY A 68 10.26 -11.27 0.16
N TYR A 69 10.56 -10.46 1.16
CA TYR A 69 11.46 -10.80 2.26
C TYR A 69 10.66 -11.43 3.39
N GLY A 70 10.87 -12.71 3.71
CA GLY A 70 10.17 -13.47 4.74
C GLY A 70 8.72 -13.79 4.37
N PHE A 71 7.83 -12.81 4.45
CA PHE A 71 6.46 -12.93 3.94
C PHE A 71 6.40 -12.69 2.44
N PRO A 72 5.49 -13.33 1.70
CA PRO A 72 5.22 -12.95 0.33
C PRO A 72 4.67 -11.52 0.28
N ILE A 73 4.95 -10.76 -0.78
CA ILE A 73 4.19 -9.55 -1.06
C ILE A 73 2.82 -10.01 -1.59
N GLY A 74 1.74 -9.35 -1.18
CA GLY A 74 0.37 -9.85 -1.28
C GLY A 74 -0.02 -10.70 -0.08
N GLY A 75 0.87 -10.81 0.94
CA GLY A 75 0.67 -11.64 2.12
C GLY A 75 -0.18 -11.00 3.22
N VAL A 76 -1.07 -11.81 3.82
CA VAL A 76 -1.84 -11.43 5.01
C VAL A 76 -1.74 -12.58 6.03
N ALA A 77 -1.45 -12.21 7.29
CA ALA A 77 -1.47 -13.15 8.40
C ALA A 77 -1.93 -12.46 9.68
N ALA A 78 -2.87 -13.06 10.38
CA ALA A 78 -3.33 -12.60 11.68
C ALA A 78 -2.77 -13.49 12.79
N PHE A 79 -2.26 -12.87 13.83
CA PHE A 79 -1.71 -13.53 15.01
C PHE A 79 -2.52 -13.16 16.24
N ASP A 80 -2.75 -14.11 17.12
CA ASP A 80 -3.36 -13.83 18.43
C ASP A 80 -2.54 -12.75 19.17
N TRP A 81 -3.22 -11.74 19.67
CA TRP A 81 -2.56 -10.59 20.27
C TRP A 81 -1.74 -10.94 21.50
N ASN A 82 -2.14 -11.96 22.27
CA ASN A 82 -1.50 -12.33 23.54
C ASN A 82 -0.38 -13.36 23.38
N SER A 83 -0.55 -14.30 22.44
CA SER A 83 0.36 -15.45 22.27
C SER A 83 1.04 -15.51 20.90
N GLY A 84 0.79 -14.54 20.04
CA GLY A 84 1.32 -14.49 18.68
C GLY A 84 2.60 -13.66 18.56
N VAL A 85 3.10 -13.60 17.33
CA VAL A 85 4.33 -12.88 16.98
C VAL A 85 4.05 -11.66 16.11
N ILE A 86 4.99 -10.70 16.16
CA ILE A 86 5.09 -9.59 15.21
C ILE A 86 6.43 -9.68 14.48
N SER A 87 6.42 -9.48 13.16
CA SER A 87 7.58 -9.61 12.28
C SER A 87 7.77 -8.39 11.38
N PRO A 88 8.96 -7.75 11.39
CA PRO A 88 9.26 -6.69 10.41
C PRO A 88 9.20 -7.20 8.97
N GLY A 89 9.56 -8.48 8.73
CA GLY A 89 9.41 -9.15 7.44
C GLY A 89 7.96 -9.30 7.00
N GLY A 90 7.00 -9.31 7.94
CA GLY A 90 5.56 -9.34 7.69
C GLY A 90 4.94 -7.96 7.41
N VAL A 91 5.67 -6.88 7.68
CA VAL A 91 5.30 -5.49 7.34
C VAL A 91 6.01 -5.05 6.07
N GLY A 92 7.33 -5.23 6.00
CA GLY A 92 8.17 -4.82 4.88
C GLY A 92 8.95 -3.54 5.15
N TYR A 93 9.93 -3.26 4.28
CA TYR A 93 10.87 -2.15 4.45
C TYR A 93 10.20 -0.77 4.29
N ASP A 94 9.26 -0.62 3.37
CA ASP A 94 8.52 0.63 3.21
C ASP A 94 7.24 0.57 4.06
N ILE A 95 7.42 0.76 5.37
CA ILE A 95 6.32 0.77 6.35
C ILE A 95 5.30 1.83 5.94
N ASN A 96 4.01 1.46 5.92
CA ASN A 96 2.91 2.30 5.45
C ASN A 96 3.15 2.88 4.04
N CYS A 97 3.82 2.10 3.14
CA CYS A 97 3.61 2.34 1.74
C CYS A 97 2.11 2.28 1.48
N GLY A 98 1.57 3.26 0.77
CA GLY A 98 0.13 3.41 0.62
C GLY A 98 -0.25 4.33 -0.53
N VAL A 99 -1.55 4.37 -0.79
CA VAL A 99 -2.13 5.12 -1.90
C VAL A 99 -3.17 6.10 -1.38
N ARG A 100 -3.03 7.36 -1.81
CA ARG A 100 -3.95 8.44 -1.53
C ARG A 100 -4.59 8.91 -2.83
N LEU A 101 -5.92 8.91 -2.91
CA LEU A 101 -6.69 9.31 -4.09
C LEU A 101 -7.54 10.52 -3.77
N ALA A 102 -7.36 11.60 -4.53
CA ALA A 102 -8.25 12.74 -4.53
C ALA A 102 -9.08 12.76 -5.83
N VAL A 103 -10.32 13.20 -5.70
CA VAL A 103 -11.24 13.51 -6.79
C VAL A 103 -11.26 15.01 -7.06
N THR A 104 -11.70 15.44 -8.24
CA THR A 104 -11.85 16.85 -8.60
C THR A 104 -13.21 17.09 -9.25
N SER A 105 -13.60 18.35 -9.42
CA SER A 105 -14.78 18.70 -10.23
C SER A 105 -14.50 18.71 -11.73
N LEU A 106 -13.22 18.58 -12.13
CA LEU A 106 -12.80 18.66 -13.52
C LEU A 106 -13.15 17.40 -14.31
N VAL A 107 -13.47 17.61 -15.58
CA VAL A 107 -13.52 16.53 -16.58
C VAL A 107 -12.30 16.55 -17.49
N GLU A 108 -11.99 15.40 -18.08
CA GLU A 108 -10.81 15.23 -18.95
C GLU A 108 -10.69 16.31 -20.02
N LYS A 109 -11.80 16.65 -20.68
CA LYS A 109 -11.85 17.64 -21.77
C LYS A 109 -11.31 19.01 -21.35
N GLU A 110 -11.58 19.41 -20.12
CA GLU A 110 -11.11 20.70 -19.54
C GLU A 110 -9.62 20.67 -19.24
N LEU A 111 -9.11 19.52 -18.78
CA LEU A 111 -7.70 19.37 -18.40
C LEU A 111 -6.77 19.14 -19.59
N ARG A 112 -7.21 18.45 -20.64
CA ARG A 112 -6.36 18.04 -21.78
C ARG A 112 -5.49 19.15 -22.36
N PRO A 113 -5.99 20.39 -22.59
CA PRO A 113 -5.16 21.48 -23.13
C PRO A 113 -4.01 21.92 -22.18
N LYS A 114 -4.15 21.67 -20.88
CA LYS A 114 -3.18 22.07 -19.84
C LYS A 114 -2.41 20.88 -19.25
N LEU A 115 -2.64 19.65 -19.74
CA LEU A 115 -2.07 18.43 -19.15
C LEU A 115 -0.53 18.44 -19.13
N LYS A 116 0.11 18.73 -20.28
CA LYS A 116 1.59 18.77 -20.35
C LYS A 116 2.19 19.82 -19.41
N PRO A 117 1.77 21.11 -19.46
CA PRO A 117 2.22 22.10 -18.49
C PRO A 117 2.01 21.69 -17.02
N LEU A 118 0.88 21.03 -16.72
CA LEU A 118 0.59 20.56 -15.37
C LEU A 118 1.56 19.46 -14.93
N ILE A 119 1.80 18.45 -15.76
CA ILE A 119 2.74 17.36 -15.42
C ILE A 119 4.17 17.91 -15.29
N ASP A 120 4.58 18.85 -16.15
CA ASP A 120 5.89 19.51 -16.05
C ASP A 120 6.04 20.30 -14.74
N ALA A 121 4.99 21.00 -14.32
CA ALA A 121 4.96 21.73 -13.06
C ALA A 121 4.96 20.78 -11.84
N LEU A 122 4.14 19.72 -11.87
CA LEU A 122 4.15 18.70 -10.81
C LEU A 122 5.52 18.04 -10.68
N PHE A 123 6.17 17.70 -11.79
CA PHE A 123 7.52 17.12 -11.77
C PHE A 123 8.57 18.07 -11.18
N ARG A 124 8.47 19.38 -11.45
CA ARG A 124 9.36 20.41 -10.89
C ARG A 124 9.11 20.63 -9.40
N ASP A 125 7.84 20.68 -8.96
CA ASP A 125 7.45 21.16 -7.64
C ASP A 125 7.25 20.02 -6.62
N ILE A 126 7.14 18.77 -7.08
CA ILE A 126 7.07 17.55 -6.25
C ILE A 126 8.42 16.82 -6.29
N PRO A 127 9.24 16.92 -5.22
CA PRO A 127 10.55 16.28 -5.21
C PRO A 127 10.42 14.76 -5.37
N SER A 128 11.07 14.21 -6.41
CA SER A 128 11.03 12.79 -6.76
C SER A 128 12.44 12.24 -7.01
N GLY A 129 12.60 10.92 -6.94
CA GLY A 129 13.87 10.23 -7.14
C GLY A 129 14.55 9.73 -5.86
N VAL A 130 15.58 8.91 -6.07
CA VAL A 130 16.40 8.36 -4.97
C VAL A 130 17.11 9.49 -4.25
N GLY A 131 16.98 9.53 -2.91
CA GLY A 131 17.65 10.55 -2.10
C GLY A 131 17.09 11.96 -2.25
N SER A 132 15.95 12.14 -2.91
CA SER A 132 15.29 13.44 -3.02
C SER A 132 15.04 14.06 -1.63
N THR A 133 15.23 15.38 -1.54
CA THR A 133 15.02 16.15 -0.31
C THR A 133 13.81 17.06 -0.46
N GLY A 134 12.97 17.11 0.57
CA GLY A 134 11.83 18.01 0.64
C GLY A 134 12.25 19.46 0.96
N SER A 135 11.35 20.40 0.73
CA SER A 135 11.54 21.81 1.16
C SER A 135 11.34 21.98 2.66
N ILE A 136 10.65 21.05 3.32
CA ILE A 136 10.44 21.04 4.78
C ILE A 136 11.71 20.50 5.41
N LYS A 137 12.35 21.34 6.22
CA LYS A 137 13.54 20.98 7.00
C LYS A 137 13.14 20.85 8.47
N LEU A 138 13.24 19.63 8.99
CA LEU A 138 12.87 19.33 10.37
C LEU A 138 14.11 19.33 11.27
N SER A 139 13.98 19.90 12.48
CA SER A 139 14.86 19.50 13.58
C SER A 139 14.46 18.12 14.07
N PHE A 140 15.33 17.42 14.79
CA PHE A 140 14.96 16.12 15.38
C PHE A 140 13.75 16.22 16.32
N ALA A 141 13.61 17.34 17.05
CA ALA A 141 12.45 17.57 17.92
C ALA A 141 11.15 17.71 17.11
N GLU A 142 11.18 18.43 15.98
CA GLU A 142 10.02 18.53 15.10
C GLU A 142 9.71 17.20 14.38
N GLU A 143 10.74 16.48 13.95
CA GLU A 143 10.55 15.16 13.36
C GLU A 143 9.85 14.21 14.33
N LYS A 144 10.26 14.16 15.61
CA LYS A 144 9.57 13.39 16.64
C LYS A 144 8.08 13.76 16.78
N LYS A 145 7.74 15.05 16.59
CA LYS A 145 6.32 15.46 16.58
C LYS A 145 5.58 14.94 15.35
N VAL A 146 6.21 14.89 14.18
CA VAL A 146 5.65 14.24 12.98
C VAL A 146 5.40 12.77 13.25
N LEU A 147 6.39 12.06 13.81
CA LEU A 147 6.30 10.63 14.14
C LEU A 147 5.17 10.35 15.14
N LYS A 148 4.91 11.27 16.07
CA LYS A 148 3.86 11.12 17.08
C LYS A 148 2.46 11.42 16.53
N ASN A 149 2.32 12.40 15.63
CA ASN A 149 1.03 12.99 15.27
C ASN A 149 0.58 12.70 13.81
N GLY A 150 1.45 12.15 12.96
CA GLY A 150 1.10 11.80 11.59
C GLY A 150 0.50 12.94 10.78
N SER A 151 -0.56 12.68 10.04
CA SER A 151 -1.27 13.70 9.24
C SER A 151 -1.77 14.88 10.06
N ARG A 152 -2.09 14.69 11.34
CA ARG A 152 -2.52 15.78 12.25
C ARG A 152 -1.44 16.87 12.35
N TRP A 153 -0.16 16.47 12.38
CA TRP A 153 0.94 17.42 12.38
C TRP A 153 0.93 18.29 11.11
N ALA A 154 0.78 17.67 9.93
CA ALA A 154 0.76 18.39 8.67
C ALA A 154 -0.41 19.37 8.58
N ILE A 155 -1.60 18.96 9.01
CA ILE A 155 -2.81 19.80 9.03
C ILE A 155 -2.63 20.98 9.97
N ASN A 156 -2.10 20.76 11.18
CA ASN A 156 -1.82 21.85 12.14
C ASN A 156 -0.79 22.86 11.63
N HIS A 157 -0.02 22.51 10.59
CA HIS A 157 0.91 23.42 9.90
C HIS A 157 0.34 23.98 8.58
N GLY A 158 -1.00 23.89 8.36
CA GLY A 158 -1.67 24.42 7.16
C GLY A 158 -1.46 23.59 5.90
N LEU A 159 -1.00 22.34 6.04
CA LEU A 159 -0.68 21.44 4.93
C LEU A 159 -1.80 20.40 4.67
N GLY A 160 -3.05 20.83 4.79
CA GLY A 160 -4.24 20.01 4.54
C GLY A 160 -5.48 20.57 5.22
N ASP A 161 -6.60 19.88 5.02
CA ASP A 161 -7.88 20.20 5.64
C ASP A 161 -8.16 19.19 6.78
N PRO A 162 -8.79 19.61 7.90
CA PRO A 162 -9.19 18.68 8.96
C PRO A 162 -10.07 17.52 8.49
N SER A 163 -10.89 17.73 7.47
CA SER A 163 -11.71 16.68 6.85
C SER A 163 -10.88 15.55 6.23
N ASP A 164 -9.65 15.82 5.80
CA ASP A 164 -8.74 14.79 5.26
C ASP A 164 -8.47 13.66 6.26
N LEU A 165 -8.50 13.94 7.58
CA LEU A 165 -8.27 12.92 8.61
C LEU A 165 -9.36 11.85 8.57
N GLU A 166 -10.56 12.26 8.28
CA GLU A 166 -11.72 11.38 8.26
C GLU A 166 -11.71 10.46 7.03
N HIS A 167 -11.03 10.87 5.96
CA HIS A 167 -10.79 10.09 4.74
C HIS A 167 -9.42 9.39 4.72
N THR A 168 -8.73 9.37 5.86
CA THR A 168 -7.45 8.68 5.99
C THR A 168 -7.60 7.48 6.92
N GLU A 169 -7.05 6.36 6.54
CA GLU A 169 -7.02 5.15 7.36
C GLU A 169 -6.46 5.47 8.75
N ASP A 170 -7.17 5.07 9.81
CA ASP A 170 -6.88 5.36 11.22
C ASP A 170 -6.76 6.87 11.57
N GLY A 171 -7.44 7.72 10.81
CA GLY A 171 -7.34 9.18 10.99
C GLY A 171 -5.93 9.74 10.76
N GLY A 172 -5.11 9.02 9.98
CA GLY A 172 -3.75 9.40 9.64
C GLY A 172 -2.76 9.36 10.80
N CYS A 173 -3.08 8.62 11.89
CA CYS A 173 -2.21 8.55 13.08
C CYS A 173 -2.44 7.27 13.88
N MET A 174 -1.40 6.50 14.11
CA MET A 174 -1.34 5.45 15.12
C MET A 174 -0.87 6.05 16.45
N GLU A 175 -1.72 5.99 17.49
CA GLU A 175 -1.49 6.68 18.76
C GLU A 175 -0.39 6.04 19.64
N ASN A 176 -0.09 4.75 19.40
CA ASN A 176 0.95 4.02 20.11
C ASN A 176 2.38 4.37 19.66
N ALA A 177 2.57 5.32 18.74
CA ALA A 177 3.89 5.72 18.27
C ALA A 177 4.77 6.27 19.41
N ASP A 178 5.99 5.72 19.53
CA ASP A 178 6.99 6.15 20.50
C ASP A 178 8.29 6.55 19.76
N PRO A 179 8.51 7.85 19.51
CA PRO A 179 9.69 8.33 18.81
C PRO A 179 11.02 8.14 19.55
N ASP A 180 11.00 7.84 20.84
CA ASP A 180 12.24 7.70 21.64
C ASP A 180 12.94 6.36 21.39
N ILE A 181 12.22 5.36 20.88
CA ILE A 181 12.79 4.06 20.48
C ILE A 181 13.32 4.05 19.04
N VAL A 182 13.08 5.11 18.26
CA VAL A 182 13.56 5.23 16.88
C VAL A 182 15.05 5.59 16.89
N SER A 183 15.87 4.84 16.16
CA SER A 183 17.30 5.08 16.10
C SER A 183 17.64 6.46 15.50
N GLN A 184 18.73 7.07 15.98
CA GLN A 184 19.21 8.32 15.43
C GLN A 184 19.46 8.23 13.93
N ARG A 185 19.96 7.08 13.43
CA ARG A 185 20.18 6.83 12.02
C ARG A 185 18.87 6.88 11.21
N ALA A 186 17.77 6.35 11.75
CA ALA A 186 16.47 6.43 11.11
C ALA A 186 15.98 7.88 11.04
N LEU A 187 16.09 8.64 12.12
CA LEU A 187 15.78 10.07 12.15
C LEU A 187 16.61 10.87 11.13
N GLU A 188 17.93 10.64 11.07
CA GLU A 188 18.80 11.30 10.07
C GLU A 188 18.37 11.03 8.64
N ARG A 189 17.85 9.85 8.34
CA ARG A 189 17.30 9.50 7.01
C ARG A 189 15.95 10.13 6.75
N GLY A 190 15.14 10.37 7.77
CA GLY A 190 13.79 10.93 7.66
C GLY A 190 13.75 12.45 7.51
N LYS A 191 14.50 13.17 8.33
CA LYS A 191 14.38 14.63 8.56
C LYS A 191 14.35 15.52 7.30
N ASN A 192 14.92 15.08 6.20
CA ASN A 192 14.98 15.81 4.95
C ASN A 192 14.09 15.21 3.85
N GLN A 193 13.37 14.13 4.11
CA GLN A 193 12.57 13.42 3.09
C GLN A 193 11.06 13.62 3.22
N LEU A 194 10.61 14.37 4.22
CA LEU A 194 9.20 14.72 4.35
C LEU A 194 8.74 15.61 3.19
N GLY A 195 7.61 15.27 2.58
CA GLY A 195 7.10 15.94 1.37
C GLY A 195 7.87 15.55 0.11
N THR A 196 8.37 14.30 0.02
CA THR A 196 9.00 13.74 -1.18
C THR A 196 8.30 12.47 -1.67
N LEU A 197 8.23 12.32 -2.98
CA LEU A 197 7.57 11.17 -3.62
C LEU A 197 8.41 9.89 -3.48
N GLY A 198 9.70 9.99 -3.76
CA GLY A 198 10.61 8.84 -3.78
C GLY A 198 10.82 8.24 -5.15
N SER A 199 11.13 6.96 -5.20
CA SER A 199 11.49 6.24 -6.42
C SER A 199 10.92 4.80 -6.45
N GLY A 200 11.23 4.05 -7.49
CA GLY A 200 10.73 2.69 -7.68
C GLY A 200 9.25 2.69 -8.05
N ASN A 201 8.43 1.93 -7.33
CA ASN A 201 6.98 1.87 -7.55
C ASN A 201 6.21 3.13 -7.11
N HIS A 202 6.86 4.13 -6.51
CA HIS A 202 6.23 5.38 -6.11
C HIS A 202 5.94 6.28 -7.32
N PHE A 203 4.79 6.94 -7.30
CA PHE A 203 4.36 7.84 -8.37
C PHE A 203 3.30 8.84 -7.90
N LEU A 204 3.14 9.91 -8.68
CA LEU A 204 1.96 10.76 -8.71
C LEU A 204 1.30 10.57 -10.08
N GLU A 205 0.01 10.24 -10.10
CA GLU A 205 -0.77 9.98 -11.31
C GLU A 205 -1.93 10.95 -11.42
N ILE A 206 -2.11 11.49 -12.61
CA ILE A 206 -3.35 12.14 -13.03
C ILE A 206 -4.12 11.10 -13.83
N GLY A 207 -5.27 10.72 -13.30
CA GLY A 207 -6.14 9.72 -13.90
C GLY A 207 -7.47 10.29 -14.34
N VAL A 208 -8.21 9.51 -15.11
CA VAL A 208 -9.58 9.79 -15.54
C VAL A 208 -10.45 8.58 -15.23
N VAL A 209 -11.57 8.80 -14.57
CA VAL A 209 -12.57 7.76 -14.34
C VAL A 209 -13.15 7.33 -15.69
N GLU A 210 -12.84 6.09 -16.08
CA GLU A 210 -13.21 5.56 -17.41
C GLU A 210 -14.51 4.74 -17.37
N THR A 211 -14.72 4.01 -16.28
CA THR A 211 -15.87 3.12 -16.13
C THR A 211 -16.33 3.08 -14.68
N ILE A 212 -17.63 3.20 -14.47
CA ILE A 212 -18.30 2.97 -13.19
C ILE A 212 -18.96 1.59 -13.23
N TYR A 213 -18.64 0.73 -12.27
CA TYR A 213 -19.21 -0.62 -12.12
C TYR A 213 -20.33 -0.69 -11.08
N GLU A 214 -20.22 0.10 -9.99
CA GLU A 214 -21.17 0.17 -8.88
C GLU A 214 -21.64 1.63 -8.68
N PRO A 215 -22.73 2.06 -9.33
CA PRO A 215 -23.16 3.47 -9.33
C PRO A 215 -23.46 4.03 -7.93
N GLU A 216 -24.04 3.23 -7.02
CA GLU A 216 -24.37 3.69 -5.67
C GLU A 216 -23.09 3.97 -4.85
N ALA A 217 -22.12 3.06 -4.87
CA ALA A 217 -20.85 3.25 -4.20
C ALA A 217 -20.06 4.41 -4.84
N ALA A 218 -20.05 4.50 -6.17
CA ALA A 218 -19.39 5.58 -6.88
C ALA A 218 -19.96 6.96 -6.49
N ARG A 219 -21.28 7.08 -6.38
CA ARG A 219 -21.94 8.31 -5.91
C ARG A 219 -21.50 8.71 -4.49
N VAL A 220 -21.42 7.75 -3.58
CA VAL A 220 -20.94 8.00 -2.19
C VAL A 220 -19.47 8.40 -2.20
N PHE A 221 -18.68 7.84 -3.10
CA PHE A 221 -17.24 8.14 -3.25
C PHE A 221 -16.97 9.42 -4.06
N GLY A 222 -18.00 10.12 -4.53
CA GLY A 222 -17.86 11.33 -5.36
C GLY A 222 -17.28 11.06 -6.74
N LEU A 223 -17.42 9.83 -7.28
CA LEU A 223 -16.88 9.41 -8.58
C LEU A 223 -17.93 9.50 -9.68
N PHE A 224 -17.54 10.06 -10.83
CA PHE A 224 -18.32 10.08 -12.06
C PHE A 224 -17.44 9.89 -13.30
N GLU A 225 -18.04 9.47 -14.41
CA GLU A 225 -17.29 9.20 -15.64
C GLU A 225 -16.65 10.47 -16.23
N ASN A 226 -15.46 10.31 -16.82
CA ASN A 226 -14.61 11.38 -17.33
C ASN A 226 -14.03 12.34 -16.27
N GLN A 227 -14.28 12.10 -14.98
CA GLN A 227 -13.74 12.90 -13.88
C GLN A 227 -12.22 12.77 -13.79
N VAL A 228 -11.54 13.89 -13.57
CA VAL A 228 -10.10 13.92 -13.29
C VAL A 228 -9.84 13.57 -11.85
N THR A 229 -8.90 12.67 -11.62
CA THR A 229 -8.43 12.24 -10.29
C THR A 229 -6.94 12.45 -10.13
N VAL A 230 -6.49 12.57 -8.87
CA VAL A 230 -5.07 12.68 -8.51
C VAL A 230 -4.73 11.59 -7.53
N MET A 231 -3.80 10.71 -7.89
CA MET A 231 -3.35 9.60 -7.07
C MET A 231 -1.90 9.75 -6.67
N LEU A 232 -1.61 9.53 -5.40
CA LEU A 232 -0.25 9.47 -4.84
C LEU A 232 0.02 8.07 -4.30
N HIS A 233 1.15 7.48 -4.71
CA HIS A 233 1.66 6.23 -4.15
C HIS A 233 3.04 6.47 -3.57
N THR A 234 3.15 6.49 -2.24
CA THR A 234 4.42 6.67 -1.52
C THR A 234 4.28 6.24 -0.04
N GLY A 235 5.39 6.12 0.65
CA GLY A 235 5.46 5.59 2.02
C GLY A 235 6.38 6.37 2.95
N SER A 236 6.97 5.67 3.91
CA SER A 236 7.77 6.22 5.02
C SER A 236 9.20 6.57 4.63
N ARG A 237 9.56 6.48 3.37
CA ARG A 237 10.87 6.85 2.84
C ARG A 237 12.01 6.13 3.57
N GLY A 238 13.19 6.77 3.65
CA GLY A 238 14.36 6.22 4.31
C GLY A 238 14.21 5.96 5.81
N LEU A 239 13.30 6.68 6.48
CA LEU A 239 13.02 6.47 7.90
C LEU A 239 12.45 5.08 8.17
N GLY A 240 11.34 4.72 7.50
CA GLY A 240 10.72 3.41 7.70
C GLY A 240 11.59 2.26 7.24
N TYR A 241 12.35 2.45 6.15
CA TYR A 241 13.36 1.47 5.73
C TYR A 241 14.36 1.18 6.85
N GLN A 242 14.89 2.23 7.51
CA GLN A 242 15.88 2.06 8.56
C GLN A 242 15.28 1.42 9.80
N ILE A 243 14.05 1.80 10.20
CA ILE A 243 13.35 1.16 11.32
C ILE A 243 13.19 -0.34 11.05
N CYS A 244 12.73 -0.73 9.87
CA CYS A 244 12.60 -2.14 9.51
C CYS A 244 13.95 -2.88 9.57
N ASP A 245 15.01 -2.29 9.03
CA ASP A 245 16.36 -2.85 8.99
C ASP A 245 16.95 -3.05 10.41
N ASP A 246 16.80 -2.04 11.27
CA ASP A 246 17.27 -2.06 12.65
C ASP A 246 16.60 -3.21 13.44
N PHE A 247 15.28 -3.33 13.35
CA PHE A 247 14.54 -4.37 14.06
C PHE A 247 14.73 -5.77 13.45
N LEU A 248 14.89 -5.90 12.13
CA LEU A 248 15.29 -7.16 11.51
C LEU A 248 16.65 -7.63 12.03
N ALA A 249 17.63 -6.72 12.06
CA ALA A 249 18.98 -7.03 12.57
C ALA A 249 18.95 -7.42 14.06
N PHE A 250 18.15 -6.71 14.86
CA PHE A 250 17.98 -6.98 16.29
C PHE A 250 17.30 -8.33 16.53
N MET A 251 16.12 -8.56 15.93
CA MET A 251 15.36 -9.80 16.13
C MET A 251 16.09 -11.03 15.60
N SER A 252 16.82 -10.91 14.47
CA SER A 252 17.62 -12.01 13.92
C SER A 252 18.69 -12.51 14.88
N LYS A 253 19.28 -11.62 15.68
CA LYS A 253 20.27 -12.00 16.72
C LYS A 253 19.62 -12.71 17.91
N HIS A 254 18.33 -12.47 18.16
CA HIS A 254 17.60 -12.98 19.31
C HIS A 254 16.69 -14.17 18.99
N VAL A 255 16.71 -14.69 17.76
CA VAL A 255 15.88 -15.85 17.33
C VAL A 255 15.99 -17.04 18.30
N LYS A 256 17.19 -17.34 18.81
CA LYS A 256 17.40 -18.44 19.76
C LYS A 256 16.60 -18.30 21.07
N LYS A 257 16.19 -17.08 21.44
CA LYS A 257 15.38 -16.82 22.65
C LYS A 257 13.88 -17.10 22.43
N LEU A 258 13.46 -17.30 21.19
CA LEU A 258 12.03 -17.51 20.87
C LEU A 258 11.48 -18.85 21.35
N GLY A 259 12.34 -19.85 21.58
CA GLY A 259 11.91 -21.19 21.98
C GLY A 259 11.31 -22.04 20.86
N PHE A 260 11.42 -21.60 19.60
CA PHE A 260 11.01 -22.32 18.40
C PHE A 260 11.94 -21.99 17.23
N ASP A 261 12.00 -22.91 16.24
CA ASP A 261 12.82 -22.73 15.05
C ASP A 261 12.06 -21.98 13.97
N LEU A 262 12.75 -21.09 13.25
CA LEU A 262 12.24 -20.44 12.06
C LEU A 262 12.65 -21.19 10.80
N PRO A 263 11.72 -21.54 9.89
CA PRO A 263 12.04 -22.22 8.64
C PRO A 263 12.85 -21.33 7.68
N ASP A 264 12.81 -20.03 7.89
CA ASP A 264 13.54 -19.03 7.13
C ASP A 264 13.97 -17.89 8.07
N ARG A 265 15.25 -17.51 8.05
CA ARG A 265 15.78 -16.40 8.86
C ARG A 265 15.11 -15.06 8.56
N GLN A 266 14.56 -14.91 7.36
CA GLN A 266 13.81 -13.70 6.97
C GLN A 266 12.47 -13.55 7.72
N LEU A 267 12.03 -14.57 8.46
CA LEU A 267 10.88 -14.53 9.35
C LEU A 267 11.23 -14.06 10.78
N ALA A 268 12.38 -13.41 10.95
CA ALA A 268 12.73 -12.83 12.24
C ALA A 268 11.55 -12.09 12.85
N CYS A 269 11.22 -12.41 14.09
CA CYS A 269 10.03 -11.93 14.78
C CYS A 269 10.28 -11.86 16.30
N ALA A 270 9.35 -11.25 17.02
CA ALA A 270 9.27 -11.27 18.48
C ALA A 270 7.85 -11.62 18.93
N MET A 271 7.68 -12.12 20.14
CA MET A 271 6.35 -12.24 20.75
C MET A 271 5.73 -10.85 20.87
N ILE A 272 4.48 -10.66 20.49
CA ILE A 272 3.81 -9.33 20.49
C ILE A 272 3.89 -8.68 21.87
N GLN A 273 3.74 -9.48 22.95
CA GLN A 273 3.74 -9.00 24.33
C GLN A 273 5.13 -8.91 24.96
N SER A 274 6.20 -9.27 24.24
CA SER A 274 7.55 -9.02 24.73
C SER A 274 7.94 -7.55 24.55
N GLN A 275 8.95 -7.08 25.26
CA GLN A 275 9.45 -5.71 25.11
C GLN A 275 9.88 -5.44 23.66
N GLU A 276 10.56 -6.39 23.04
CA GLU A 276 11.01 -6.31 21.64
C GLU A 276 9.83 -6.20 20.65
N GLY A 277 8.74 -6.91 20.92
CA GLY A 277 7.51 -6.86 20.11
C GLY A 277 6.79 -5.52 20.26
N ILE A 278 6.67 -5.02 21.49
CA ILE A 278 6.08 -3.71 21.80
C ILE A 278 6.91 -2.59 21.17
N ASP A 279 8.24 -2.63 21.34
CA ASP A 279 9.14 -1.62 20.77
C ASP A 279 9.02 -1.58 19.25
N TYR A 280 9.02 -2.75 18.59
CA TYR A 280 8.83 -2.77 17.15
C TYR A 280 7.45 -2.23 16.73
N TYR A 281 6.37 -2.62 17.41
CA TYR A 281 5.02 -2.14 17.11
C TYR A 281 4.94 -0.62 17.23
N ASN A 282 5.57 -0.04 18.24
CA ASN A 282 5.59 1.41 18.46
C ASN A 282 6.51 2.16 17.48
N ALA A 283 7.67 1.59 17.13
CA ALA A 283 8.56 2.16 16.10
C ALA A 283 7.94 2.09 14.70
N MET A 284 7.26 0.98 14.38
CA MET A 284 6.49 0.84 13.14
C MET A 284 5.40 1.91 13.05
N ALA A 285 4.70 2.20 14.16
CA ALA A 285 3.69 3.26 14.21
C ALA A 285 4.31 4.65 13.92
N CYS A 286 5.54 4.93 14.38
CA CYS A 286 6.26 6.15 14.02
C CYS A 286 6.46 6.28 12.51
N ALA A 287 6.92 5.22 11.86
CA ALA A 287 7.09 5.20 10.40
C ALA A 287 5.75 5.32 9.66
N ALA A 288 4.70 4.70 10.18
CA ALA A 288 3.35 4.82 9.62
C ALA A 288 2.84 6.27 9.67
N ASN A 289 3.02 6.93 10.80
CA ASN A 289 2.64 8.33 10.99
C ASN A 289 3.42 9.26 10.05
N TYR A 290 4.71 9.02 9.89
CA TYR A 290 5.54 9.76 8.94
C TYR A 290 5.03 9.61 7.49
N ALA A 291 4.67 8.40 7.08
CA ALA A 291 4.16 8.13 5.73
C ALA A 291 2.82 8.84 5.46
N TRP A 292 1.90 8.85 6.41
CA TRP A 292 0.65 9.61 6.29
C TRP A 292 0.88 11.11 6.21
N ALA A 293 1.76 11.67 7.05
CA ALA A 293 2.16 13.07 6.94
C ALA A 293 2.80 13.39 5.59
N ASN A 294 3.64 12.49 5.06
CA ASN A 294 4.26 12.62 3.75
C ASN A 294 3.21 12.70 2.62
N ARG A 295 2.25 11.78 2.57
CA ARG A 295 1.17 11.79 1.58
C ARG A 295 0.25 13.01 1.72
N GLN A 296 -0.05 13.43 2.96
CA GLN A 296 -0.84 14.65 3.25
C GLN A 296 -0.20 15.88 2.61
N ILE A 297 1.08 16.09 2.86
CA ILE A 297 1.85 17.23 2.35
C ILE A 297 1.92 17.22 0.82
N LEU A 298 2.19 16.06 0.24
CA LEU A 298 2.30 15.93 -1.22
C LEU A 298 0.97 16.20 -1.91
N MET A 299 -0.16 15.73 -1.35
CA MET A 299 -1.48 15.99 -1.93
C MET A 299 -1.81 17.47 -1.88
N ARG A 300 -1.56 18.14 -0.76
CA ARG A 300 -1.75 19.60 -0.64
C ARG A 300 -0.96 20.36 -1.68
N ARG A 301 0.33 20.06 -1.84
CA ARG A 301 1.19 20.67 -2.86
C ARG A 301 0.72 20.39 -4.28
N SER A 302 0.25 19.18 -4.54
CA SER A 302 -0.31 18.84 -5.84
C SER A 302 -1.50 19.72 -6.17
N GLY A 303 -2.41 19.93 -5.23
CA GLY A 303 -3.54 20.83 -5.37
C GLY A 303 -3.11 22.29 -5.67
N GLU A 304 -2.08 22.80 -4.97
CA GLU A 304 -1.53 24.14 -5.21
C GLU A 304 -0.96 24.30 -6.63
N VAL A 305 -0.31 23.25 -7.15
CA VAL A 305 0.19 23.25 -8.54
C VAL A 305 -0.99 23.26 -9.53
N PHE A 306 -2.06 22.49 -9.28
CA PHE A 306 -3.27 22.52 -10.09
C PHE A 306 -3.87 23.93 -10.17
N LEU A 307 -4.11 24.57 -9.03
CA LEU A 307 -4.67 25.92 -8.95
C LEU A 307 -3.85 26.92 -9.76
N LYS A 308 -2.51 26.86 -9.61
CA LYS A 308 -1.58 27.76 -10.30
C LYS A 308 -1.58 27.57 -11.82
N ILE A 309 -1.52 26.32 -12.29
CA ILE A 309 -1.40 26.02 -13.73
C ILE A 309 -2.73 26.22 -14.46
N LEU A 310 -3.84 25.90 -13.81
CA LEU A 310 -5.16 26.04 -14.40
C LEU A 310 -5.70 27.48 -14.28
N GLY A 311 -5.18 28.27 -13.34
CA GLY A 311 -5.63 29.66 -13.10
C GLY A 311 -7.04 29.71 -12.51
N MET A 312 -7.41 28.75 -11.67
CA MET A 312 -8.74 28.62 -11.07
C MET A 312 -8.70 28.68 -9.54
N GLY A 313 -9.85 28.89 -8.92
CA GLY A 313 -10.00 28.89 -7.47
C GLY A 313 -10.16 27.47 -6.88
N PRO A 314 -9.96 27.31 -5.55
CA PRO A 314 -10.15 26.01 -4.90
C PRO A 314 -11.54 25.42 -5.08
N LYS A 315 -12.60 26.25 -5.07
CA LYS A 315 -13.98 25.82 -5.26
C LYS A 315 -14.23 25.26 -6.66
N ASP A 316 -13.62 25.88 -7.69
CA ASP A 316 -13.78 25.44 -9.07
C ASP A 316 -13.02 24.14 -9.33
N LEU A 317 -11.85 23.98 -8.72
CA LEU A 317 -11.11 22.73 -8.75
C LEU A 317 -11.85 21.60 -8.02
N GLY A 318 -12.52 21.91 -6.91
CA GLY A 318 -13.26 20.94 -6.09
C GLY A 318 -12.45 19.71 -5.74
N MET A 319 -11.16 19.91 -5.40
CA MET A 319 -10.26 18.78 -5.08
C MET A 319 -10.47 18.33 -3.64
N GLU A 320 -11.00 17.12 -3.48
CA GLU A 320 -11.32 16.51 -2.21
C GLU A 320 -10.66 15.14 -2.09
N LEU A 321 -10.23 14.76 -0.87
CA LEU A 321 -9.67 13.44 -0.62
C LEU A 321 -10.80 12.39 -0.64
N LEU A 322 -10.73 11.44 -1.57
CA LEU A 322 -11.62 10.29 -1.55
C LEU A 322 -11.22 9.35 -0.40
N TYR A 323 -10.00 8.84 -0.40
CA TYR A 323 -9.48 8.02 0.69
C TYR A 323 -7.95 7.85 0.62
N ASP A 324 -7.35 7.49 1.79
CA ASP A 324 -5.93 7.12 1.92
C ASP A 324 -5.83 5.74 2.55
N VAL A 325 -5.25 4.77 1.85
CA VAL A 325 -5.04 3.39 2.30
C VAL A 325 -3.58 3.08 2.45
N CYS A 326 -3.24 2.22 3.42
CA CYS A 326 -1.89 1.64 3.52
C CYS A 326 -1.91 0.16 3.15
N HIS A 327 -0.76 -0.38 2.75
CA HIS A 327 -0.64 -1.79 2.36
C HIS A 327 0.61 -2.51 2.89
N ASN A 328 1.39 -1.86 3.78
CA ASN A 328 2.54 -2.45 4.49
C ASN A 328 2.46 -2.08 5.97
N ILE A 329 1.77 -2.88 6.78
CA ILE A 329 1.49 -2.53 8.18
C ILE A 329 1.15 -3.77 9.00
N ALA A 330 1.34 -3.70 10.32
CA ALA A 330 0.74 -4.62 11.28
C ALA A 330 -0.21 -3.83 12.21
N LYS A 331 -1.46 -4.30 12.37
CA LYS A 331 -2.48 -3.59 13.14
C LYS A 331 -3.16 -4.46 14.17
N LYS A 332 -3.41 -3.87 15.35
CA LYS A 332 -4.27 -4.44 16.39
C LYS A 332 -5.72 -4.26 15.97
N GLU A 333 -6.40 -5.36 15.71
CA GLU A 333 -7.78 -5.37 15.24
C GLU A 333 -8.61 -6.37 16.06
N THR A 334 -9.93 -6.23 16.01
CA THR A 334 -10.87 -7.20 16.60
C THR A 334 -11.58 -7.92 15.47
N HIS A 335 -11.44 -9.24 15.43
CA HIS A 335 -12.10 -10.12 14.45
C HIS A 335 -12.93 -11.21 15.13
N VAL A 336 -13.93 -11.73 14.42
CA VAL A 336 -14.67 -12.92 14.84
C VAL A 336 -13.97 -14.14 14.27
N ILE A 337 -13.47 -15.01 15.14
CA ILE A 337 -12.77 -16.25 14.78
C ILE A 337 -13.49 -17.39 15.52
N ASP A 338 -13.96 -18.37 14.77
CA ASP A 338 -14.73 -19.50 15.30
C ASP A 338 -15.89 -19.06 16.22
N GLY A 339 -16.60 -18.00 15.79
CA GLY A 339 -17.76 -17.43 16.49
C GLY A 339 -17.42 -16.55 17.70
N LYS A 340 -16.11 -16.37 18.04
CA LYS A 340 -15.66 -15.57 19.19
C LYS A 340 -14.92 -14.32 18.73
N LYS A 341 -15.19 -13.18 19.41
CA LYS A 341 -14.40 -11.95 19.22
C LYS A 341 -13.01 -12.14 19.81
N GLN A 342 -11.98 -11.94 18.99
CA GLN A 342 -10.58 -12.01 19.40
C GLN A 342 -9.83 -10.75 18.96
N ILE A 343 -8.89 -10.32 19.80
CA ILE A 343 -7.92 -9.26 19.46
C ILE A 343 -6.75 -9.93 18.75
N VAL A 344 -6.41 -9.43 17.58
CA VAL A 344 -5.38 -10.00 16.73
C VAL A 344 -4.43 -8.90 16.23
N CYS A 345 -3.22 -9.29 15.85
CA CYS A 345 -2.30 -8.47 15.09
C CYS A 345 -2.36 -8.91 13.62
N VAL A 346 -2.98 -8.10 12.77
CA VAL A 346 -3.10 -8.40 11.33
C VAL A 346 -1.93 -7.78 10.60
N HIS A 347 -1.05 -8.62 10.06
CA HIS A 347 0.01 -8.21 9.14
C HIS A 347 -0.52 -8.14 7.73
N ARG A 348 -0.31 -7.02 7.06
CA ARG A 348 -0.56 -6.79 5.63
C ARG A 348 0.73 -6.36 4.97
N LYS A 349 1.26 -7.19 4.11
CA LYS A 349 2.47 -6.88 3.32
C LYS A 349 2.14 -6.93 1.85
N GLY A 350 2.00 -5.75 1.24
CA GLY A 350 1.43 -5.67 -0.10
C GLY A 350 -0.02 -6.16 -0.11
N ALA A 351 -0.80 -5.78 0.89
CA ALA A 351 -2.23 -6.05 0.98
C ALA A 351 -2.94 -4.88 1.66
N THR A 352 -4.14 -4.56 1.20
CA THR A 352 -4.88 -3.37 1.60
C THR A 352 -6.06 -3.74 2.49
N ARG A 353 -6.37 -2.91 3.48
CA ARG A 353 -7.57 -3.05 4.31
C ARG A 353 -8.84 -2.89 3.46
N SER A 354 -9.84 -3.74 3.69
CA SER A 354 -11.08 -3.84 2.91
C SER A 354 -12.26 -4.12 3.85
N PHE A 355 -12.63 -3.15 4.68
CA PHE A 355 -13.69 -3.31 5.67
C PHE A 355 -15.08 -3.15 5.08
N PRO A 356 -16.06 -3.98 5.53
CA PRO A 356 -17.42 -4.01 5.01
C PRO A 356 -18.28 -2.84 5.51
N PRO A 357 -19.48 -2.66 4.92
CA PRO A 357 -20.53 -1.85 5.50
C PRO A 357 -20.76 -2.17 6.97
N GLY A 358 -21.09 -1.16 7.77
CA GLY A 358 -21.37 -1.30 9.20
C GLY A 358 -20.13 -1.46 10.10
N HIS A 359 -18.91 -1.48 9.54
CA HIS A 359 -17.72 -1.60 10.37
C HIS A 359 -17.43 -0.29 11.12
N LYS A 360 -17.23 -0.38 12.46
CA LYS A 360 -17.08 0.76 13.37
C LYS A 360 -15.91 1.72 13.06
N ALA A 361 -14.89 1.24 12.34
CA ALA A 361 -13.76 2.08 11.93
C ALA A 361 -14.05 2.93 10.69
N LEU A 362 -15.22 2.79 10.07
CA LEU A 362 -15.63 3.58 8.91
C LEU A 362 -16.40 4.82 9.33
N ARG A 363 -16.21 5.90 8.57
CA ARG A 363 -17.04 7.11 8.68
C ARG A 363 -18.52 6.82 8.41
N SER A 364 -19.37 7.74 8.87
CA SER A 364 -20.82 7.66 8.67
C SER A 364 -21.20 7.50 7.19
N GLU A 365 -20.55 8.21 6.28
CA GLU A 365 -20.82 8.14 4.84
C GLU A 365 -20.50 6.78 4.22
N PHE A 366 -19.49 6.07 4.74
CA PHE A 366 -19.10 4.73 4.25
C PHE A 366 -19.79 3.58 4.99
N GLN A 367 -20.64 3.89 6.00
CA GLN A 367 -21.30 2.86 6.78
C GLN A 367 -22.25 1.98 5.96
N HIS A 368 -22.84 2.52 4.90
CA HIS A 368 -23.77 1.75 4.05
C HIS A 368 -23.08 1.09 2.85
N THR A 369 -21.93 1.62 2.41
CA THR A 369 -21.23 1.12 1.23
C THR A 369 -20.06 0.19 1.55
N GLY A 370 -19.32 0.47 2.62
CA GLY A 370 -18.03 -0.13 2.95
C GLY A 370 -16.84 0.79 2.63
N GLN A 371 -15.66 0.37 3.04
CA GLN A 371 -14.42 1.12 2.87
C GLN A 371 -14.03 1.27 1.40
N PRO A 372 -13.69 2.50 0.93
CA PRO A 372 -13.00 2.66 -0.35
C PRO A 372 -11.63 1.97 -0.32
N VAL A 373 -11.33 1.21 -1.35
CA VAL A 373 -10.07 0.48 -1.51
C VAL A 373 -9.43 0.89 -2.83
N ILE A 374 -8.23 1.44 -2.78
CA ILE A 374 -7.56 2.00 -3.95
C ILE A 374 -6.45 1.03 -4.38
N ILE A 375 -6.54 0.56 -5.62
CA ILE A 375 -5.62 -0.42 -6.20
C ILE A 375 -4.90 0.22 -7.38
N PRO A 376 -3.67 0.69 -7.21
CA PRO A 376 -2.89 1.28 -8.30
C PRO A 376 -2.46 0.21 -9.30
N GLY A 377 -2.53 0.57 -10.57
CA GLY A 377 -1.89 -0.16 -11.65
C GLY A 377 -0.40 0.18 -11.77
N ASP A 378 0.13 0.00 -12.96
CA ASP A 378 1.43 0.54 -13.37
C ASP A 378 1.25 1.83 -14.18
N MET A 379 2.36 2.46 -14.62
CA MET A 379 2.29 3.74 -15.34
C MET A 379 1.64 3.69 -16.72
N GLY A 380 1.31 2.50 -17.23
CA GLY A 380 0.71 2.29 -18.56
C GLY A 380 -0.62 1.55 -18.53
N THR A 381 -1.09 1.13 -17.34
CA THR A 381 -2.35 0.41 -17.15
C THR A 381 -3.28 1.14 -16.18
N ALA A 382 -4.53 0.69 -16.12
CA ALA A 382 -5.54 1.32 -15.27
C ALA A 382 -5.29 1.05 -13.78
N SER A 383 -5.78 1.96 -12.94
CA SER A 383 -5.98 1.78 -11.50
C SER A 383 -7.46 1.52 -11.21
N TYR A 384 -7.77 1.00 -10.03
CA TYR A 384 -9.15 0.68 -9.65
C TYR A 384 -9.50 1.25 -8.27
N VAL A 385 -10.75 1.65 -8.13
CA VAL A 385 -11.40 1.86 -6.83
C VAL A 385 -12.31 0.67 -6.60
N LEU A 386 -12.11 0.00 -5.47
CA LEU A 386 -12.94 -1.12 -5.02
C LEU A 386 -13.66 -0.71 -3.72
N VAL A 387 -14.52 -1.59 -3.24
CA VAL A 387 -15.19 -1.44 -1.94
C VAL A 387 -15.09 -2.73 -1.13
N GLY A 388 -14.93 -2.59 0.19
CA GLY A 388 -14.80 -3.69 1.14
C GLY A 388 -16.10 -4.46 1.34
N THR A 389 -16.00 -5.74 1.72
CA THR A 389 -17.12 -6.67 1.85
C THR A 389 -17.09 -7.45 3.16
N HIS A 390 -18.26 -7.96 3.59
CA HIS A 390 -18.35 -8.86 4.75
C HIS A 390 -17.50 -10.13 4.56
N LYS A 391 -17.44 -10.64 3.35
CA LYS A 391 -16.63 -11.83 3.03
C LYS A 391 -15.14 -11.60 3.26
N ALA A 392 -14.63 -10.38 3.01
CA ALA A 392 -13.26 -10.05 3.38
C ALA A 392 -13.01 -10.17 4.89
N MET A 393 -13.95 -9.70 5.72
CA MET A 393 -13.83 -9.87 7.18
C MET A 393 -13.79 -11.34 7.59
N GLU A 394 -14.60 -12.18 6.96
CA GLU A 394 -14.71 -13.59 7.27
C GLU A 394 -13.50 -14.40 6.81
N GLU A 395 -13.01 -14.14 5.59
CA GLU A 395 -11.99 -14.98 4.96
C GLU A 395 -10.57 -14.42 5.04
N THR A 396 -10.41 -13.07 5.00
CA THR A 396 -9.10 -12.42 4.83
C THR A 396 -8.77 -11.36 5.90
N PHE A 397 -9.43 -11.41 7.03
CA PHE A 397 -9.28 -10.40 8.08
C PHE A 397 -9.49 -8.97 7.54
N GLY A 398 -10.53 -8.77 6.73
CA GLY A 398 -10.81 -7.49 6.10
C GLY A 398 -9.69 -7.00 5.21
N SER A 399 -9.15 -7.85 4.34
CA SER A 399 -8.01 -7.53 3.49
C SER A 399 -8.24 -7.95 2.04
N THR A 400 -7.57 -7.24 1.10
CA THR A 400 -7.59 -7.51 -0.33
C THR A 400 -6.20 -7.23 -0.94
N CYS A 401 -6.04 -7.32 -2.26
CA CYS A 401 -4.80 -6.97 -2.96
C CYS A 401 -4.40 -5.50 -2.77
N HIS A 402 -3.17 -5.14 -3.13
CA HIS A 402 -2.67 -3.76 -3.02
C HIS A 402 -2.35 -3.10 -4.36
N GLY A 403 -2.14 -3.87 -5.42
CA GLY A 403 -1.73 -3.38 -6.74
C GLY A 403 -1.59 -4.51 -7.74
N ALA A 404 -0.88 -4.25 -8.84
CA ALA A 404 -0.69 -5.25 -9.90
C ALA A 404 0.20 -6.43 -9.46
N GLY A 405 1.19 -6.18 -8.60
CA GLY A 405 2.23 -7.17 -8.25
C GLY A 405 3.23 -7.38 -9.40
N ARG A 406 4.49 -7.64 -9.05
CA ARG A 406 5.55 -7.80 -10.06
C ARG A 406 5.61 -9.20 -10.64
N LEU A 407 5.88 -9.28 -11.95
CA LEU A 407 6.27 -10.49 -12.67
C LEU A 407 7.78 -10.56 -12.85
N LEU A 408 8.43 -9.44 -13.15
CA LEU A 408 9.86 -9.38 -13.41
C LEU A 408 10.61 -8.74 -12.24
N SER A 409 11.80 -9.27 -11.93
CA SER A 409 12.73 -8.56 -11.07
C SER A 409 13.15 -7.24 -11.70
N ARG A 410 13.61 -6.26 -10.90
CA ARG A 410 14.11 -4.99 -11.44
C ARG A 410 15.22 -5.18 -12.48
N THR A 411 16.13 -6.11 -12.23
CA THR A 411 17.20 -6.45 -13.18
C THR A 411 16.67 -7.06 -14.49
N ALA A 412 15.66 -7.93 -14.42
CA ALA A 412 15.03 -8.51 -15.60
C ALA A 412 14.25 -7.44 -16.39
N ALA A 413 13.54 -6.53 -15.71
CA ALA A 413 12.84 -5.42 -16.33
C ALA A 413 13.81 -4.50 -17.12
N LYS A 414 14.96 -4.14 -16.53
CA LYS A 414 16.00 -3.38 -17.22
C LYS A 414 16.53 -4.07 -18.50
N LYS A 415 16.63 -5.40 -18.49
CA LYS A 415 17.05 -6.15 -19.69
C LYS A 415 15.99 -6.04 -20.78
N VAL A 416 14.72 -6.20 -20.44
CA VAL A 416 13.60 -6.11 -21.41
C VAL A 416 13.42 -4.69 -21.96
N SER A 417 13.72 -3.67 -21.17
CA SER A 417 13.61 -2.25 -21.57
C SER A 417 14.74 -1.77 -22.47
N LYS A 418 15.81 -2.55 -22.64
CA LYS A 418 17.00 -2.13 -23.39
C LYS A 418 16.64 -1.79 -24.85
N GLY A 419 16.99 -0.57 -25.26
CA GLY A 419 16.74 -0.08 -26.63
C GLY A 419 15.32 0.47 -26.84
N ARG A 420 14.43 0.41 -25.87
CA ARG A 420 13.05 0.94 -25.97
C ARG A 420 12.98 2.42 -25.53
N ALA A 421 12.08 3.15 -26.16
CA ALA A 421 11.72 4.53 -25.79
C ALA A 421 10.39 4.52 -25.01
N ILE A 422 10.41 3.97 -23.77
CA ILE A 422 9.22 3.71 -22.95
C ILE A 422 8.34 4.95 -22.80
N ASN A 423 8.93 6.14 -22.66
CA ASN A 423 8.19 7.39 -22.59
C ASN A 423 7.39 7.68 -23.86
N ARG A 424 7.96 7.41 -25.05
CA ARG A 424 7.23 7.58 -26.32
C ARG A 424 6.11 6.56 -26.47
N GLU A 425 6.37 5.31 -26.11
CA GLU A 425 5.35 4.25 -26.11
C GLU A 425 4.15 4.60 -25.21
N LEU A 426 4.38 5.29 -24.09
CA LEU A 426 3.33 5.78 -23.20
C LEU A 426 2.65 7.02 -23.78
N GLU A 427 3.40 7.95 -24.36
CA GLU A 427 2.83 9.13 -25.04
C GLU A 427 1.93 8.73 -26.22
N ASP A 428 2.31 7.69 -26.98
CA ASP A 428 1.47 7.13 -28.07
C ASP A 428 0.15 6.55 -27.54
N LYS A 429 0.10 6.13 -26.28
CA LYS A 429 -1.12 5.72 -25.58
C LYS A 429 -1.87 6.90 -24.92
N GLY A 430 -1.41 8.13 -25.12
CA GLY A 430 -1.98 9.35 -24.54
C GLY A 430 -1.62 9.60 -23.08
N ILE A 431 -0.59 8.94 -22.56
CA ILE A 431 -0.09 9.07 -21.18
C ILE A 431 1.19 9.90 -21.18
N TYR A 432 1.15 11.08 -20.59
CA TYR A 432 2.30 11.96 -20.51
C TYR A 432 3.14 11.69 -19.25
N VAL A 433 4.42 11.30 -19.40
CA VAL A 433 5.27 10.87 -18.29
C VAL A 433 6.45 11.79 -18.08
N ARG A 434 6.71 12.15 -16.80
CA ARG A 434 7.97 12.76 -16.33
C ARG A 434 8.62 11.86 -15.28
N TRP A 435 9.96 11.75 -15.37
CA TRP A 435 10.72 10.86 -14.49
C TRP A 435 12.11 11.40 -14.19
N THR A 436 12.67 11.05 -13.02
CA THR A 436 13.98 11.54 -12.57
C THR A 436 15.15 10.78 -13.15
N GLY A 437 15.03 9.47 -13.42
CA GLY A 437 16.14 8.64 -13.86
C GLY A 437 15.75 7.56 -14.87
N ARG A 438 16.56 7.38 -15.94
CA ARG A 438 16.35 6.31 -16.93
C ARG A 438 16.26 4.92 -16.30
N SER A 439 17.03 4.67 -15.24
CA SER A 439 17.01 3.40 -14.50
C SER A 439 15.64 3.11 -13.92
N THR A 440 15.00 4.10 -13.28
CA THR A 440 13.70 3.93 -12.63
C THR A 440 12.60 3.63 -13.65
N LEU A 441 12.56 4.39 -14.76
CA LEU A 441 11.59 4.14 -15.83
C LEU A 441 11.72 2.73 -16.42
N ALA A 442 12.96 2.27 -16.59
CA ALA A 442 13.28 0.94 -17.12
C ALA A 442 12.89 -0.20 -16.15
N GLU A 443 12.98 0.03 -14.83
CA GLU A 443 12.59 -0.95 -13.81
C GLU A 443 11.08 -1.12 -13.69
N GLU A 444 10.33 -0.08 -14.00
CA GLU A 444 8.90 0.05 -13.72
C GLU A 444 8.04 -0.02 -15.00
N LEU A 445 8.59 -0.59 -16.09
CA LEU A 445 7.82 -0.77 -17.34
C LEU A 445 6.58 -1.65 -17.11
N PRO A 446 5.48 -1.43 -17.86
CA PRO A 446 4.22 -2.14 -17.66
C PRO A 446 4.34 -3.67 -17.65
N GLU A 447 5.16 -4.22 -18.53
CA GLU A 447 5.37 -5.68 -18.64
C GLU A 447 6.12 -6.29 -17.44
N ALA A 448 6.66 -5.47 -16.55
CA ALA A 448 7.23 -5.94 -15.28
C ALA A 448 6.18 -6.32 -14.25
N TYR A 449 4.90 -6.03 -14.53
CA TYR A 449 3.77 -6.22 -13.62
C TYR A 449 2.77 -7.24 -14.17
N LYS A 450 1.97 -7.83 -13.27
CA LYS A 450 0.79 -8.62 -13.65
C LYS A 450 -0.26 -7.69 -14.25
N ASP A 451 -1.14 -8.26 -15.08
CA ASP A 451 -2.32 -7.54 -15.53
C ASP A 451 -3.23 -7.22 -14.33
N ILE A 452 -3.32 -5.94 -14.00
CA ILE A 452 -4.12 -5.45 -12.88
C ILE A 452 -5.59 -5.83 -13.02
N SER A 453 -6.12 -5.91 -14.24
CA SER A 453 -7.52 -6.27 -14.47
C SER A 453 -7.78 -7.73 -14.06
N GLN A 454 -6.81 -8.63 -14.28
CA GLN A 454 -6.90 -10.02 -13.80
C GLN A 454 -6.79 -10.10 -12.28
N VAL A 455 -5.90 -9.30 -11.66
CA VAL A 455 -5.76 -9.24 -10.20
C VAL A 455 -7.08 -8.81 -9.56
N VAL A 456 -7.66 -7.73 -10.06
CA VAL A 456 -8.93 -7.18 -9.57
C VAL A 456 -10.10 -8.12 -9.83
N GLU A 457 -10.11 -8.83 -10.97
CA GLU A 457 -11.14 -9.83 -11.28
C GLU A 457 -11.14 -10.98 -10.27
N VAL A 458 -9.97 -11.42 -9.80
CA VAL A 458 -9.86 -12.45 -8.77
C VAL A 458 -10.50 -12.01 -7.46
N VAL A 459 -10.16 -10.83 -6.94
CA VAL A 459 -10.70 -10.36 -5.66
C VAL A 459 -12.19 -10.02 -5.74
N HIS A 460 -12.64 -9.53 -6.89
CA HIS A 460 -14.05 -9.29 -7.16
C HIS A 460 -14.84 -10.61 -7.26
N GLY A 461 -14.36 -11.56 -8.07
CA GLY A 461 -15.00 -12.85 -8.26
C GLY A 461 -14.94 -13.76 -7.03
N ALA A 462 -13.88 -13.65 -6.21
CA ALA A 462 -13.81 -14.29 -4.89
C ALA A 462 -14.74 -13.61 -3.86
N GLY A 463 -15.21 -12.39 -4.13
CA GLY A 463 -16.11 -11.64 -3.28
C GLY A 463 -15.47 -10.95 -2.08
N ILE A 464 -14.13 -10.85 -2.02
CA ILE A 464 -13.41 -10.15 -0.95
C ILE A 464 -13.29 -8.64 -1.19
N SER A 465 -13.63 -8.16 -2.39
CA SER A 465 -13.85 -6.75 -2.72
C SER A 465 -14.74 -6.65 -3.94
N LYS A 466 -15.44 -5.53 -4.14
CA LYS A 466 -16.22 -5.27 -5.36
C LYS A 466 -15.61 -4.13 -6.15
N LYS A 467 -15.60 -4.23 -7.49
CA LYS A 467 -15.21 -3.13 -8.38
C LYS A 467 -16.21 -1.99 -8.28
N VAL A 468 -15.72 -0.77 -8.09
CA VAL A 468 -16.54 0.46 -8.10
C VAL A 468 -16.22 1.28 -9.34
N ALA A 469 -14.95 1.59 -9.58
CA ALA A 469 -14.54 2.37 -10.74
C ALA A 469 -13.19 1.90 -11.29
N ARG A 470 -13.00 2.11 -12.60
CA ARG A 470 -11.74 1.99 -13.32
C ARG A 470 -11.23 3.37 -13.66
N ILE A 471 -9.97 3.64 -13.38
CA ILE A 471 -9.31 4.92 -13.61
C ILE A 471 -8.16 4.68 -14.59
N ARG A 472 -8.18 5.41 -15.70
CA ARG A 472 -7.16 5.36 -16.74
C ARG A 472 -6.11 6.46 -16.49
N PRO A 473 -4.80 6.18 -16.48
CA PRO A 473 -3.78 7.22 -16.36
C PRO A 473 -3.75 8.09 -17.62
N ILE A 474 -3.52 9.40 -17.46
CA ILE A 474 -3.28 10.35 -18.54
C ILE A 474 -1.99 11.14 -18.34
N GLY A 475 -1.47 11.17 -17.11
CA GLY A 475 -0.21 11.80 -16.78
C GLY A 475 0.43 11.18 -15.55
N VAL A 476 1.76 10.98 -15.55
CA VAL A 476 2.49 10.34 -14.45
C VAL A 476 3.79 11.09 -14.15
N VAL A 477 4.01 11.36 -12.87
CA VAL A 477 5.32 11.79 -12.34
C VAL A 477 5.93 10.62 -11.59
N LYS A 478 7.16 10.24 -11.96
CA LYS A 478 7.87 9.08 -11.42
C LYS A 478 9.27 9.44 -10.95
N GLY A 479 9.66 8.92 -9.77
CA GLY A 479 10.94 9.21 -9.17
C GLY A 479 12.06 8.20 -9.52
#